data_091cf5a6a1f7c8e0fd61b609cee719a0
#
_entry.id   091cf5a6a1f7c8e0fd61b609cee719a0
#
_cell.length_a   1.000
_cell.length_b   1.000
_cell.length_c   1.000
_cell.angle_alpha   90.00
_cell.angle_beta   90.00
_cell.angle_gamma   90.00
#
_symmetry.space_group_name_H-M   'P 1'
#
loop_
_entity.id
_entity.type
_entity.pdbx_description
1 polymer ?
#
loop_
_entity_poly.entity_id
_entity_poly.type
_entity_poly.pdbx_seq_one_letter_code
_entity_poly.pdbx_strand_id
1 'polypeptide(L)'
;RVKNKNIRKINNIELINYTFNLAKKIKLIDKIFVSTDSKKIIDLAKKKKINYILRPKKLSTSSSSEILSWKHSIKFLEKKGEKFDYFLSLPSTSPLRNQVDIMKLIKNFSTFKSDLAITVTKTNRIPYFNMVKINKDGFVKIAEKKKNYSKKNLFDITTVGYISTPEYILKSKNIFKGKVRSILVPRERALDIDDEYDLKLAKLLLKK
;
A
#
# COMPACT_ATOMS: atom_id res chain seq x y z
N ARG A 1 -17.05 2.04 2.02
CA ARG A 1 -15.93 2.42 1.13
C ARG A 1 -16.22 3.71 0.39
N VAL A 2 -15.23 4.60 0.24
CA VAL A 2 -15.36 5.85 -0.52
C VAL A 2 -15.45 5.54 -2.03
N LYS A 3 -16.56 5.97 -2.66
CA LYS A 3 -16.74 5.84 -4.11
C LYS A 3 -15.73 6.72 -4.85
N ASN A 4 -15.08 6.19 -5.88
CA ASN A 4 -14.05 6.90 -6.65
C ASN A 4 -12.91 7.45 -5.78
N LYS A 5 -12.53 6.76 -4.72
CA LYS A 5 -11.58 7.16 -3.68
C LYS A 5 -10.34 7.86 -4.24
N ASN A 6 -9.68 7.27 -5.21
CA ASN A 6 -8.39 7.73 -5.74
C ASN A 6 -8.44 9.10 -6.46
N ILE A 7 -9.62 9.55 -6.87
CA ILE A 7 -9.83 10.87 -7.50
C ILE A 7 -10.58 11.86 -6.59
N ARG A 8 -10.89 11.47 -5.34
CA ARG A 8 -11.40 12.40 -4.32
C ARG A 8 -10.32 13.44 -4.00
N LYS A 9 -10.73 14.66 -3.75
CA LYS A 9 -9.81 15.76 -3.49
C LYS A 9 -9.61 16.00 -1.99
N ILE A 10 -8.36 16.20 -1.60
CA ILE A 10 -7.94 16.76 -0.33
C ILE A 10 -7.15 18.04 -0.66
N ASN A 11 -7.55 19.18 -0.09
CA ASN A 11 -6.93 20.48 -0.37
C ASN A 11 -6.81 20.76 -1.90
N ASN A 12 -7.89 20.52 -2.65
CA ASN A 12 -7.99 20.65 -4.10
C ASN A 12 -7.07 19.75 -4.94
N ILE A 13 -6.38 18.79 -4.32
CA ILE A 13 -5.50 17.82 -4.98
C ILE A 13 -6.15 16.44 -4.94
N GLU A 14 -6.27 15.76 -6.10
CA GLU A 14 -6.76 14.38 -6.15
C GLU A 14 -5.85 13.45 -5.33
N LEU A 15 -6.44 12.51 -4.61
CA LEU A 15 -5.73 11.62 -3.69
C LEU A 15 -4.54 10.92 -4.37
N ILE A 16 -4.71 10.43 -5.59
CA ILE A 16 -3.63 9.78 -6.34
C ILE A 16 -2.46 10.71 -6.65
N ASN A 17 -2.69 12.01 -6.76
CA ASN A 17 -1.63 12.99 -7.06
C ASN A 17 -0.66 13.18 -5.90
N TYR A 18 -1.05 12.89 -4.66
CA TYR A 18 -0.10 12.86 -3.53
C TYR A 18 0.96 11.79 -3.76
N THR A 19 0.55 10.59 -4.21
CA THR A 19 1.48 9.50 -4.54
C THR A 19 2.34 9.84 -5.77
N PHE A 20 1.74 10.39 -6.83
CA PHE A 20 2.49 10.79 -8.03
C PHE A 20 3.58 11.84 -7.71
N ASN A 21 3.20 12.86 -6.96
CA ASN A 21 4.12 13.93 -6.58
C ASN A 21 5.26 13.44 -5.69
N LEU A 22 4.96 12.50 -4.78
CA LEU A 22 5.97 11.88 -3.94
C LEU A 22 6.93 11.02 -4.75
N ALA A 23 6.40 10.11 -5.57
CA ALA A 23 7.22 9.19 -6.36
C ALA A 23 8.21 9.94 -7.27
N LYS A 24 7.78 11.04 -7.88
CA LYS A 24 8.66 11.89 -8.70
C LYS A 24 9.80 12.56 -7.94
N LYS A 25 9.68 12.76 -6.64
CA LYS A 25 10.73 13.38 -5.80
C LYS A 25 11.81 12.38 -5.39
N ILE A 26 11.58 11.09 -5.55
CA ILE A 26 12.50 10.03 -5.11
C ILE A 26 13.41 9.66 -6.28
N LYS A 27 14.67 10.13 -6.25
CA LYS A 27 15.66 9.91 -7.32
C LYS A 27 15.98 8.43 -7.61
N LEU A 28 15.71 7.53 -6.66
CA LEU A 28 15.92 6.07 -6.83
C LEU A 28 14.78 5.39 -7.61
N ILE A 29 13.74 6.11 -7.99
CA ILE A 29 12.65 5.59 -8.81
C ILE A 29 12.90 6.01 -10.26
N ASP A 30 13.28 5.07 -11.12
CA ASP A 30 13.59 5.33 -12.52
C ASP A 30 12.33 5.55 -13.34
N LYS A 31 11.31 4.70 -13.14
CA LYS A 31 10.06 4.74 -13.90
C LYS A 31 8.84 4.62 -12.99
N ILE A 32 7.82 5.38 -13.29
CA ILE A 32 6.55 5.40 -12.54
C ILE A 32 5.43 4.94 -13.47
N PHE A 33 4.66 3.96 -13.01
CA PHE A 33 3.49 3.45 -13.69
C PHE A 33 2.28 3.46 -12.76
N VAL A 34 1.12 3.86 -13.26
CA VAL A 34 -0.14 3.65 -12.55
C VAL A 34 -0.90 2.48 -13.18
N SER A 35 -1.25 1.48 -12.38
CA SER A 35 -2.12 0.38 -12.80
C SER A 35 -3.56 0.71 -12.42
N THR A 36 -4.44 0.85 -13.41
CA THR A 36 -5.83 1.25 -13.20
C THR A 36 -6.73 0.82 -14.34
N ASP A 37 -8.02 0.64 -14.07
CA ASP A 37 -9.10 0.45 -15.04
C ASP A 37 -9.88 1.75 -15.31
N SER A 38 -9.60 2.81 -14.56
CA SER A 38 -10.31 4.09 -14.64
C SER A 38 -9.72 5.02 -15.68
N LYS A 39 -10.51 5.38 -16.69
CA LYS A 39 -10.15 6.38 -17.72
C LYS A 39 -9.76 7.72 -17.07
N LYS A 40 -10.48 8.17 -16.04
CA LYS A 40 -10.16 9.41 -15.31
C LYS A 40 -8.78 9.39 -14.69
N ILE A 41 -8.34 8.26 -14.13
CA ILE A 41 -6.99 8.11 -13.56
C ILE A 41 -5.94 8.08 -14.66
N ILE A 42 -6.22 7.43 -15.79
CA ILE A 42 -5.33 7.45 -16.96
C ILE A 42 -5.13 8.88 -17.46
N ASP A 43 -6.20 9.66 -17.57
CA ASP A 43 -6.11 11.07 -18.01
C ASP A 43 -5.29 11.93 -17.03
N LEU A 44 -5.45 11.72 -15.73
CA LEU A 44 -4.61 12.37 -14.71
C LEU A 44 -3.13 11.96 -14.83
N ALA A 45 -2.85 10.68 -15.06
CA ALA A 45 -1.49 10.19 -15.25
C ALA A 45 -0.84 10.81 -16.49
N LYS A 46 -1.55 10.87 -17.62
CA LYS A 46 -1.09 11.52 -18.86
C LYS A 46 -0.75 13.00 -18.61
N LYS A 47 -1.64 13.77 -17.97
CA LYS A 47 -1.40 15.17 -17.61
C LYS A 47 -0.15 15.33 -16.73
N LYS A 48 0.17 14.36 -15.93
CA LYS A 48 1.36 14.34 -15.05
C LYS A 48 2.58 13.68 -15.71
N LYS A 49 2.54 13.29 -16.98
CA LYS A 49 3.60 12.56 -17.69
C LYS A 49 4.01 11.29 -16.90
N ILE A 50 3.04 10.51 -16.45
CA ILE A 50 3.21 9.22 -15.77
C ILE A 50 2.67 8.13 -16.69
N ASN A 51 3.43 7.05 -16.83
CA ASN A 51 3.00 5.91 -17.61
C ASN A 51 1.83 5.19 -16.94
N TYR A 52 1.02 4.49 -17.73
CA TYR A 52 -0.11 3.73 -17.20
C TYR A 52 -0.15 2.30 -17.73
N ILE A 53 -0.73 1.44 -16.93
CA ILE A 53 -1.04 0.04 -17.26
C ILE A 53 -2.55 -0.11 -17.13
N LEU A 54 -3.22 -0.46 -18.23
CA LEU A 54 -4.65 -0.73 -18.19
C LEU A 54 -4.88 -2.07 -17.47
N ARG A 55 -5.48 -1.99 -16.27
CA ARG A 55 -5.75 -3.15 -15.44
C ARG A 55 -7.08 -3.80 -15.85
N PRO A 56 -7.13 -5.12 -16.04
CA PRO A 56 -8.37 -5.82 -16.30
C PRO A 56 -9.39 -5.63 -15.16
N LYS A 57 -10.68 -5.45 -15.50
CA LYS A 57 -11.75 -5.23 -14.51
C LYS A 57 -11.79 -6.29 -13.42
N LYS A 58 -11.54 -7.58 -13.74
CA LYS A 58 -11.47 -8.68 -12.77
C LYS A 58 -10.42 -8.49 -11.66
N LEU A 59 -9.40 -7.66 -11.89
CA LEU A 59 -8.36 -7.31 -10.91
C LEU A 59 -8.63 -5.97 -10.21
N SER A 60 -9.77 -5.34 -10.49
CA SER A 60 -10.15 -4.02 -9.96
C SER A 60 -11.33 -4.10 -8.99
N THR A 61 -11.74 -5.31 -8.60
CA THR A 61 -12.83 -5.53 -7.64
C THR A 61 -12.36 -5.27 -6.22
N SER A 62 -13.30 -5.04 -5.33
CA SER A 62 -13.03 -4.80 -3.91
C SER A 62 -12.44 -6.01 -3.16
N SER A 63 -12.61 -7.21 -3.71
CA SER A 63 -12.10 -8.47 -3.16
C SER A 63 -10.82 -8.95 -3.86
N SER A 64 -10.36 -8.25 -4.92
CA SER A 64 -9.14 -8.62 -5.63
C SER A 64 -7.92 -8.45 -4.73
N SER A 65 -7.11 -9.50 -4.62
CA SER A 65 -5.84 -9.44 -3.92
C SER A 65 -4.88 -8.47 -4.61
N GLU A 66 -4.21 -7.61 -3.87
CA GLU A 66 -3.25 -6.63 -4.38
C GLU A 66 -2.08 -7.31 -5.13
N ILE A 67 -1.65 -8.48 -4.68
CA ILE A 67 -0.59 -9.25 -5.34
C ILE A 67 -0.95 -9.63 -6.79
N LEU A 68 -2.22 -9.86 -7.11
CA LEU A 68 -2.63 -10.16 -8.48
C LEU A 68 -2.46 -8.92 -9.39
N SER A 69 -2.70 -7.74 -8.86
CA SER A 69 -2.45 -6.47 -9.56
C SER A 69 -0.96 -6.24 -9.77
N TRP A 70 -0.11 -6.58 -8.79
CA TRP A 70 1.34 -6.51 -8.93
C TRP A 70 1.84 -7.47 -10.00
N LYS A 71 1.42 -8.73 -9.94
CA LYS A 71 1.78 -9.74 -10.96
C LYS A 71 1.37 -9.32 -12.37
N HIS A 72 0.17 -8.76 -12.51
CA HIS A 72 -0.30 -8.23 -13.79
C HIS A 72 0.61 -7.11 -14.29
N SER A 73 0.96 -6.16 -13.42
CA SER A 73 1.81 -5.03 -13.78
C SER A 73 3.22 -5.49 -14.20
N ILE A 74 3.83 -6.40 -13.44
CA ILE A 74 5.16 -6.95 -13.75
C ILE A 74 5.13 -7.67 -15.11
N LYS A 75 4.19 -8.60 -15.33
CA LYS A 75 4.07 -9.33 -16.60
C LYS A 75 3.81 -8.39 -17.78
N PHE A 76 3.04 -7.32 -17.59
CA PHE A 76 2.81 -6.32 -18.62
C PHE A 76 4.10 -5.60 -19.00
N LEU A 77 4.90 -5.21 -18.01
CA LEU A 77 6.17 -4.51 -18.21
C LEU A 77 7.22 -5.40 -18.88
N GLU A 78 7.37 -6.65 -18.41
CA GLU A 78 8.25 -7.64 -19.03
C GLU A 78 7.89 -7.88 -20.51
N LYS A 79 6.58 -8.01 -20.81
CA LYS A 79 6.08 -8.14 -22.20
C LYS A 79 6.38 -6.92 -23.07
N LYS A 80 6.58 -5.74 -22.46
CA LYS A 80 7.00 -4.51 -23.14
C LYS A 80 8.53 -4.36 -23.23
N GLY A 81 9.30 -5.35 -22.79
CA GLY A 81 10.75 -5.32 -22.80
C GLY A 81 11.37 -4.49 -21.67
N GLU A 82 10.57 -4.06 -20.70
CA GLU A 82 11.08 -3.32 -19.53
C GLU A 82 11.82 -4.26 -18.58
N LYS A 83 13.07 -3.92 -18.26
CA LYS A 83 13.89 -4.61 -17.26
C LYS A 83 14.02 -3.72 -16.03
N PHE A 84 13.88 -4.29 -14.85
CA PHE A 84 14.00 -3.59 -13.56
C PHE A 84 14.31 -4.57 -12.44
N ASP A 85 15.11 -4.14 -11.48
CA ASP A 85 15.57 -4.97 -10.38
C ASP A 85 14.58 -5.02 -9.25
N TYR A 86 13.87 -3.92 -9.01
CA TYR A 86 12.94 -3.77 -7.89
C TYR A 86 11.58 -3.30 -8.36
N PHE A 87 10.56 -3.85 -7.73
CA PHE A 87 9.17 -3.43 -7.85
C PHE A 87 8.74 -2.76 -6.55
N LEU A 88 8.46 -1.45 -6.62
CA LEU A 88 7.98 -0.65 -5.51
C LEU A 88 6.48 -0.36 -5.70
N SER A 89 5.64 -0.87 -4.79
CA SER A 89 4.20 -0.54 -4.76
C SER A 89 3.94 0.60 -3.77
N LEU A 90 3.30 1.64 -4.27
CA LEU A 90 2.86 2.81 -3.49
C LEU A 90 1.35 3.00 -3.65
N PRO A 91 0.50 2.31 -2.86
CA PRO A 91 -0.95 2.50 -2.90
C PRO A 91 -1.34 3.97 -2.75
N SER A 92 -2.34 4.42 -3.51
CA SER A 92 -2.77 5.83 -3.49
C SER A 92 -3.48 6.25 -2.21
N THR A 93 -3.83 5.30 -1.37
CA THR A 93 -4.66 5.50 -0.17
C THR A 93 -3.91 6.03 1.06
N SER A 94 -2.58 6.16 0.99
CA SER A 94 -1.74 6.71 2.07
C SER A 94 -1.16 8.08 1.68
N PRO A 95 -1.93 9.17 1.70
CA PRO A 95 -1.46 10.49 1.24
C PRO A 95 -0.47 11.17 2.17
N LEU A 96 -0.40 10.73 3.43
CA LEU A 96 0.45 11.32 4.48
C LEU A 96 1.87 10.77 4.50
N ARG A 97 2.16 9.70 3.73
CA ARG A 97 3.52 9.18 3.59
C ARG A 97 4.47 10.26 3.08
N ASN A 98 5.71 10.20 3.50
CA ASN A 98 6.73 11.13 3.03
C ASN A 98 7.92 10.41 2.36
N GLN A 99 8.83 11.20 1.79
CA GLN A 99 10.01 10.67 1.10
C GLN A 99 10.91 9.85 2.03
N VAL A 100 11.05 10.23 3.29
CA VAL A 100 11.91 9.55 4.27
C VAL A 100 11.43 8.13 4.53
N ASP A 101 10.10 7.90 4.58
CA ASP A 101 9.52 6.56 4.78
C ASP A 101 9.90 5.63 3.62
N ILE A 102 9.78 6.11 2.39
CA ILE A 102 10.07 5.30 1.20
C ILE A 102 11.59 5.08 1.03
N MET A 103 12.40 6.09 1.30
CA MET A 103 13.86 5.93 1.27
C MET A 103 14.35 4.92 2.32
N LYS A 104 13.77 4.93 3.53
CA LYS A 104 14.06 3.92 4.56
C LYS A 104 13.63 2.53 4.10
N LEU A 105 12.47 2.39 3.45
CA LEU A 105 11.97 1.12 2.94
C LEU A 105 12.93 0.55 1.87
N ILE A 106 13.32 1.35 0.88
CA ILE A 106 14.26 0.95 -0.18
C ILE A 106 15.60 0.56 0.43
N LYS A 107 16.18 1.38 1.32
CA LYS A 107 17.46 1.11 1.97
C LYS A 107 17.39 -0.18 2.79
N ASN A 108 16.35 -0.39 3.58
CA ASN A 108 16.18 -1.61 4.37
C ASN A 108 16.15 -2.86 3.47
N PHE A 109 15.37 -2.79 2.38
CA PHE A 109 15.27 -3.89 1.41
C PHE A 109 16.61 -4.25 0.78
N SER A 110 17.33 -3.26 0.25
CA SER A 110 18.61 -3.48 -0.44
C SER A 110 19.72 -3.96 0.51
N THR A 111 19.80 -3.40 1.73
CA THR A 111 20.84 -3.76 2.72
C THR A 111 20.70 -5.20 3.19
N PHE A 112 19.51 -5.69 3.43
CA PHE A 112 19.29 -6.99 4.08
C PHE A 112 18.93 -8.12 3.12
N LYS A 113 18.96 -7.90 1.80
CA LYS A 113 18.67 -8.92 0.77
C LYS A 113 17.41 -9.71 1.10
N SER A 114 16.34 -9.01 1.49
CA SER A 114 15.05 -9.61 1.79
C SER A 114 14.26 -9.89 0.49
N ASP A 115 13.31 -10.82 0.55
CA ASP A 115 12.43 -11.11 -0.57
C ASP A 115 11.34 -10.04 -0.72
N LEU A 116 10.91 -9.47 0.43
CA LEU A 116 9.93 -8.40 0.51
C LEU A 116 10.29 -7.49 1.69
N ALA A 117 10.10 -6.19 1.54
CA ALA A 117 10.01 -5.29 2.67
C ALA A 117 8.67 -4.53 2.64
N ILE A 118 8.09 -4.36 3.82
CA ILE A 118 6.79 -3.72 4.03
C ILE A 118 6.90 -2.59 5.04
N THR A 119 5.88 -1.76 5.08
CA THR A 119 5.75 -0.74 6.10
C THR A 119 4.75 -1.19 7.18
N VAL A 120 5.08 -0.92 8.44
CA VAL A 120 4.23 -1.24 9.60
C VAL A 120 4.13 -0.04 10.53
N THR A 121 3.09 -0.02 11.35
CA THR A 121 2.93 0.96 12.44
C THR A 121 2.59 0.25 13.75
N LYS A 122 2.77 0.93 14.89
CA LYS A 122 2.38 0.37 16.20
C LYS A 122 0.88 0.15 16.24
N THR A 123 0.45 -1.08 16.61
CA THR A 123 -0.97 -1.37 16.80
C THR A 123 -1.51 -0.85 18.12
N ASN A 124 -2.77 -0.41 18.12
CA ASN A 124 -3.51 -0.08 19.34
C ASN A 124 -4.48 -1.19 19.74
N ARG A 125 -4.78 -2.11 18.83
CA ARG A 125 -5.72 -3.20 19.06
C ARG A 125 -5.00 -4.53 19.14
N ILE A 126 -5.45 -5.38 20.03
CA ILE A 126 -4.82 -6.67 20.32
C ILE A 126 -5.90 -7.75 20.22
N PRO A 127 -5.77 -8.72 19.29
CA PRO A 127 -6.80 -9.73 19.03
C PRO A 127 -7.19 -10.56 20.28
N TYR A 128 -6.27 -10.77 21.20
CA TYR A 128 -6.50 -11.53 22.43
C TYR A 128 -6.83 -10.67 23.66
N PHE A 129 -7.04 -9.36 23.49
CA PHE A 129 -7.30 -8.45 24.63
C PHE A 129 -8.47 -7.51 24.41
N ASN A 130 -8.50 -6.74 23.31
CA ASN A 130 -9.49 -5.68 23.08
C ASN A 130 -10.16 -5.76 21.70
N MET A 131 -10.15 -6.96 21.09
CA MET A 131 -10.94 -7.28 19.90
C MET A 131 -11.84 -8.49 20.19
N VAL A 132 -13.09 -8.43 19.72
CA VAL A 132 -14.07 -9.50 19.90
C VAL A 132 -14.65 -9.94 18.56
N LYS A 133 -15.10 -11.18 18.51
CA LYS A 133 -16.00 -11.70 17.47
C LYS A 133 -17.42 -11.70 18.05
N ILE A 134 -18.38 -11.25 17.25
CA ILE A 134 -19.81 -11.24 17.60
C ILE A 134 -20.49 -12.31 16.75
N ASN A 135 -21.27 -13.21 17.38
CA ASN A 135 -22.08 -14.20 16.66
C ASN A 135 -23.42 -13.58 16.21
N LYS A 136 -24.24 -14.38 15.51
CA LYS A 136 -25.54 -13.94 14.97
C LYS A 136 -26.53 -13.51 16.07
N ASP A 137 -26.41 -14.07 17.28
CA ASP A 137 -27.28 -13.82 18.42
C ASP A 137 -26.79 -12.66 19.29
N GLY A 138 -25.70 -11.98 18.87
CA GLY A 138 -25.15 -10.83 19.59
C GLY A 138 -24.16 -11.17 20.71
N PHE A 139 -23.88 -12.47 20.99
CA PHE A 139 -22.90 -12.85 22.00
C PHE A 139 -21.47 -12.60 21.51
N VAL A 140 -20.59 -12.21 22.44
CA VAL A 140 -19.22 -11.84 22.16
C VAL A 140 -18.22 -12.84 22.73
N LYS A 141 -17.13 -13.06 22.01
CA LYS A 141 -15.94 -13.79 22.46
C LYS A 141 -14.68 -13.03 22.04
N ILE A 142 -13.62 -13.09 22.83
CA ILE A 142 -12.30 -12.55 22.42
C ILE A 142 -11.93 -13.10 21.03
N ALA A 143 -11.43 -12.22 20.16
CA ALA A 143 -11.19 -12.54 18.75
C ALA A 143 -10.20 -13.70 18.57
N GLU A 144 -9.17 -13.77 19.40
CA GLU A 144 -8.21 -14.87 19.41
C GLU A 144 -7.74 -15.22 20.82
N LYS A 145 -7.35 -16.49 21.03
CA LYS A 145 -6.67 -16.90 22.27
C LYS A 145 -5.27 -16.27 22.36
N LYS A 146 -4.83 -15.92 23.56
CA LYS A 146 -3.46 -15.44 23.81
C LYS A 146 -2.46 -16.51 23.35
N LYS A 147 -1.56 -16.14 22.45
CA LYS A 147 -0.41 -16.95 22.00
C LYS A 147 0.86 -16.43 22.66
N ASN A 148 1.98 -17.10 22.41
CA ASN A 148 3.31 -16.76 22.99
C ASN A 148 3.94 -15.50 22.33
N TYR A 149 3.17 -14.42 22.16
CA TYR A 149 3.71 -13.14 21.73
C TYR A 149 3.15 -12.01 22.59
N SER A 150 3.97 -10.98 22.81
CA SER A 150 3.58 -9.80 23.56
C SER A 150 3.04 -8.72 22.64
N LYS A 151 2.29 -7.74 23.19
CA LYS A 151 1.86 -6.54 22.47
C LYS A 151 3.02 -5.82 21.78
N LYS A 152 4.21 -5.84 22.37
CA LYS A 152 5.43 -5.19 21.86
C LYS A 152 5.83 -5.71 20.47
N ASN A 153 5.42 -6.93 20.12
CA ASN A 153 5.75 -7.59 18.85
C ASN A 153 4.60 -7.56 17.82
N LEU A 154 3.52 -6.82 18.11
CA LEU A 154 2.39 -6.67 17.21
C LEU A 154 2.44 -5.31 16.55
N PHE A 155 2.25 -5.31 15.22
CA PHE A 155 2.23 -4.13 14.39
C PHE A 155 1.13 -4.28 13.34
N ASP A 156 0.52 -3.15 12.97
CA ASP A 156 -0.42 -3.10 11.86
C ASP A 156 0.37 -2.92 10.55
N ILE A 157 0.04 -3.71 9.53
CA ILE A 157 0.55 -3.50 8.17
C ILE A 157 -0.04 -2.20 7.64
N THR A 158 0.77 -1.40 6.93
CA THR A 158 0.32 -0.16 6.34
C THR A 158 0.44 -0.18 4.82
N THR A 159 -0.35 0.65 4.15
CA THR A 159 -0.29 0.87 2.70
C THR A 159 0.71 1.96 2.30
N VAL A 160 1.62 2.34 3.19
CA VAL A 160 2.64 3.36 2.90
C VAL A 160 3.59 2.92 1.80
N GLY A 161 4.02 1.64 1.80
CA GLY A 161 4.81 1.10 0.70
C GLY A 161 5.22 -0.36 0.88
N TYR A 162 5.47 -1.01 -0.25
CA TYR A 162 5.97 -2.38 -0.36
C TYR A 162 7.06 -2.42 -1.42
N ILE A 163 8.15 -3.12 -1.17
CA ILE A 163 9.23 -3.31 -2.15
C ILE A 163 9.66 -4.77 -2.19
N SER A 164 9.87 -5.28 -3.41
CA SER A 164 10.27 -6.67 -3.65
C SER A 164 11.00 -6.79 -4.98
N THR A 165 11.56 -7.96 -5.28
CA THR A 165 11.98 -8.30 -6.63
C THR A 165 10.81 -8.76 -7.49
N PRO A 166 10.80 -8.50 -8.80
CA PRO A 166 9.76 -9.00 -9.71
C PRO A 166 9.63 -10.53 -9.64
N GLU A 167 10.75 -11.23 -9.61
CA GLU A 167 10.82 -12.68 -9.56
C GLU A 167 10.09 -13.25 -8.33
N TYR A 168 10.36 -12.70 -7.14
CA TYR A 168 9.68 -13.13 -5.91
C TYR A 168 8.17 -12.94 -6.00
N ILE A 169 7.70 -11.77 -6.46
CA ILE A 169 6.27 -11.51 -6.62
C ILE A 169 5.62 -12.50 -7.58
N LEU A 170 6.25 -12.75 -8.73
CA LEU A 170 5.70 -13.66 -9.75
C LEU A 170 5.54 -15.09 -9.24
N LYS A 171 6.54 -15.60 -8.51
CA LYS A 171 6.56 -16.97 -7.95
C LYS A 171 5.68 -17.13 -6.70
N SER A 172 5.50 -16.08 -5.90
CA SER A 172 4.82 -16.19 -4.62
C SER A 172 3.30 -16.38 -4.76
N LYS A 173 2.77 -17.37 -4.03
CA LYS A 173 1.32 -17.48 -3.76
C LYS A 173 0.92 -16.66 -2.51
N ASN A 174 1.83 -16.51 -1.56
CA ASN A 174 1.71 -15.71 -0.35
C ASN A 174 2.99 -14.94 -0.12
N ILE A 175 2.90 -13.61 -0.13
CA ILE A 175 4.05 -12.71 0.00
C ILE A 175 4.77 -12.79 1.35
N PHE A 176 4.15 -13.40 2.37
CA PHE A 176 4.73 -13.58 3.70
C PHE A 176 5.48 -14.90 3.91
N LYS A 177 5.59 -15.76 2.88
CA LYS A 177 6.34 -17.03 3.00
C LYS A 177 7.85 -16.88 2.85
N GLY A 178 8.35 -15.77 2.30
CA GLY A 178 9.77 -15.48 2.14
C GLY A 178 10.38 -14.74 3.33
N LYS A 179 11.60 -14.24 3.13
CA LYS A 179 12.29 -13.37 4.08
C LYS A 179 11.69 -11.97 4.03
N VAL A 180 10.68 -11.72 4.86
CA VAL A 180 9.98 -10.43 4.90
C VAL A 180 10.55 -9.56 6.01
N ARG A 181 10.93 -8.34 5.67
CA ARG A 181 11.34 -7.31 6.63
C ARG A 181 10.31 -6.20 6.71
N SER A 182 10.39 -5.44 7.79
CA SER A 182 9.52 -4.28 7.96
C SER A 182 10.31 -3.04 8.37
N ILE A 183 9.77 -1.88 8.04
CA ILE A 183 10.17 -0.61 8.63
C ILE A 183 8.98 0.01 9.39
N LEU A 184 9.29 0.63 10.52
CA LEU A 184 8.29 1.33 11.31
C LEU A 184 8.03 2.72 10.73
N VAL A 185 6.75 3.01 10.48
CA VAL A 185 6.26 4.34 10.07
C VAL A 185 5.43 4.91 11.23
N PRO A 186 5.60 6.18 11.59
CA PRO A 186 4.75 6.84 12.57
C PRO A 186 3.27 6.78 12.19
N ARG A 187 2.42 6.66 13.20
CA ARG A 187 0.98 6.43 13.01
C ARG A 187 0.30 7.51 12.19
N GLU A 188 0.69 8.76 12.38
CA GLU A 188 0.15 9.91 11.66
C GLU A 188 0.44 9.86 10.16
N ARG A 189 1.48 9.16 9.72
CA ARG A 189 1.80 8.94 8.29
C ARG A 189 1.32 7.60 7.75
N ALA A 190 0.86 6.72 8.63
CA ALA A 190 0.39 5.38 8.29
C ALA A 190 -1.10 5.32 7.96
N LEU A 191 -1.80 6.45 7.94
CA LEU A 191 -3.23 6.51 7.65
C LEU A 191 -3.52 5.95 6.25
N ASP A 192 -4.37 4.95 6.21
CA ASP A 192 -4.97 4.38 4.99
C ASP A 192 -6.42 4.88 4.87
N ILE A 193 -6.75 5.47 3.74
CA ILE A 193 -8.11 5.97 3.50
C ILE A 193 -8.98 4.83 2.97
N ASP A 194 -9.87 4.31 3.80
CA ASP A 194 -10.84 3.29 3.44
C ASP A 194 -12.28 3.80 3.42
N ASP A 195 -12.60 4.75 4.29
CA ASP A 195 -13.94 5.31 4.42
C ASP A 195 -13.96 6.85 4.48
N GLU A 196 -15.15 7.44 4.66
CA GLU A 196 -15.32 8.90 4.73
C GLU A 196 -14.73 9.48 6.02
N TYR A 197 -14.61 8.69 7.09
CA TYR A 197 -13.97 9.13 8.33
C TYR A 197 -12.47 9.31 8.12
N ASP A 198 -11.82 8.32 7.48
CA ASP A 198 -10.40 8.41 7.15
C ASP A 198 -10.11 9.59 6.22
N LEU A 199 -11.01 9.84 5.25
CA LEU A 199 -10.88 10.98 4.35
C LEU A 199 -10.97 12.32 5.09
N LYS A 200 -11.87 12.43 6.07
CA LYS A 200 -11.96 13.62 6.94
C LYS A 200 -10.70 13.78 7.78
N LEU A 201 -10.22 12.71 8.37
CA LEU A 201 -8.99 12.71 9.17
C LEU A 201 -7.78 13.11 8.33
N ALA A 202 -7.64 12.57 7.12
CA ALA A 202 -6.58 12.95 6.20
C ALA A 202 -6.62 14.45 5.84
N LYS A 203 -7.83 15.00 5.63
CA LYS A 203 -8.00 16.45 5.40
C LYS A 203 -7.54 17.30 6.58
N LEU A 204 -7.82 16.88 7.80
CA LEU A 204 -7.38 17.59 9.01
C LEU A 204 -5.86 17.55 9.17
N LEU A 205 -5.24 16.38 8.96
CA LEU A 205 -3.80 16.20 9.10
C LEU A 205 -2.98 16.88 7.98
N LEU A 206 -3.57 17.09 6.82
CA LEU A 206 -2.95 17.80 5.68
C LEU A 206 -3.24 19.32 5.67
N LYS A 207 -4.03 19.82 6.62
CA LYS A 207 -4.19 21.26 6.86
C LYS A 207 -2.93 21.76 7.58
N LYS A 208 -1.92 22.11 6.83
CA LYS A 208 -0.80 22.96 7.29
C LYS A 208 -0.68 24.15 6.36
#